data_dca38bd39fec59cf49f55d465f66ff06
#
_entry.id   dca38bd39fec59cf49f55d465f66ff06
#
_cell.length_a   1.000
_cell.length_b   1.000
_cell.length_c   1.000
_cell.angle_alpha   90.00
_cell.angle_beta   90.00
_cell.angle_gamma   90.00
#
_symmetry.space_group_name_H-M   'P 1'
#
loop_
_entity.id
_entity.type
_entity.pdbx_description
1 polymer ?
#
loop_
_entity_poly.entity_id
_entity_poly.type
_entity_poly.pdbx_seq_one_letter_code
_entity_poly.pdbx_strand_id
1 'polypeptide(L)'
;APGITNDDLTDRIIEVAEDRADALAIVDLADVFKPSTENTESYSNNLGTLTSVVSSLQTRDLDTSYACTYYPWVQIKDTRTDAMLWAPPSVVALGTMASSEASSELWFAPAGFNRGGLTEGSSGLPVVSVSERLTQKQRDKLYENNVNPIARFPSEGIVIFGQKTLQASQSALDRINVRRLLIYLKKEISRMSTEVLFDNNVPATWNRFIGMVNPFLSSVRSRFG
;
A
#
# COMPACT_ATOMS: atom_id res chain seq x y z
N ALA A 1 6.02 8.53 2.07
CA ALA A 1 7.04 9.47 1.59
C ALA A 1 7.28 9.27 0.08
N PRO A 2 6.41 9.85 -0.77
CA PRO A 2 6.48 9.63 -2.22
C PRO A 2 7.81 10.11 -2.81
N GLY A 3 8.45 9.24 -3.62
CA GLY A 3 9.71 9.52 -4.31
C GLY A 3 10.96 9.49 -3.43
N ILE A 4 10.85 9.24 -2.15
CA ILE A 4 12.00 8.95 -1.29
C ILE A 4 12.38 7.49 -1.48
N THR A 5 13.55 7.26 -2.05
CA THR A 5 14.06 5.95 -2.43
C THR A 5 15.37 5.60 -1.71
N ASN A 6 15.82 6.44 -0.79
CA ASN A 6 16.98 6.15 0.06
C ASN A 6 16.60 5.08 1.08
N ASP A 7 17.37 4.00 1.16
CA ASP A 7 17.08 2.84 1.98
C ASP A 7 17.01 3.19 3.47
N ASP A 8 17.98 3.95 3.99
CA ASP A 8 18.02 4.33 5.41
C ASP A 8 16.78 5.15 5.83
N LEU A 9 16.32 6.06 4.95
CA LEU A 9 15.13 6.87 5.22
C LEU A 9 13.85 6.06 5.15
N THR A 10 13.74 5.16 4.17
CA THR A 10 12.57 4.29 4.04
C THR A 10 12.50 3.26 5.15
N ASP A 11 13.63 2.72 5.61
CA ASP A 11 13.70 1.82 6.77
C ASP A 11 13.25 2.54 8.03
N ARG A 12 13.69 3.81 8.22
CA ARG A 12 13.22 4.60 9.36
C ARG A 12 11.71 4.88 9.32
N ILE A 13 11.13 5.09 8.14
CA ILE A 13 9.67 5.23 7.97
C ILE A 13 8.96 3.93 8.36
N ILE A 14 9.52 2.79 7.97
CA ILE A 14 8.98 1.47 8.34
C ILE A 14 9.03 1.26 9.86
N GLU A 15 10.18 1.49 10.49
CA GLU A 15 10.33 1.41 11.95
C GLU A 15 9.30 2.26 12.69
N VAL A 16 9.10 3.51 12.27
CA VAL A 16 8.09 4.39 12.86
C VAL A 16 6.68 3.83 12.70
N ALA A 17 6.36 3.22 11.55
CA ALA A 17 5.05 2.59 11.33
C ALA A 17 4.84 1.35 12.24
N GLU A 18 5.89 0.57 12.47
CA GLU A 18 5.88 -0.59 13.37
C GLU A 18 5.73 -0.19 14.83
N ASP A 19 6.54 0.75 15.30
CA ASP A 19 6.50 1.24 16.69
C ASP A 19 5.13 1.82 17.05
N ARG A 20 4.57 2.61 16.15
CA ARG A 20 3.22 3.18 16.33
C ARG A 20 2.14 2.12 16.20
N ALA A 21 2.30 1.19 15.26
CA ALA A 21 1.32 0.14 14.91
C ALA A 21 -0.11 0.68 14.62
N ASP A 22 -0.21 1.93 14.15
CA ASP A 22 -1.45 2.63 13.78
C ASP A 22 -1.42 3.20 12.35
N ALA A 23 -0.37 2.91 11.61
CA ALA A 23 -0.16 3.34 10.23
C ALA A 23 0.42 2.22 9.36
N LEU A 24 0.23 2.34 8.05
CA LEU A 24 0.85 1.50 7.03
C LEU A 24 1.81 2.36 6.21
N ALA A 25 3.09 1.99 6.17
CA ALA A 25 4.08 2.66 5.33
C ALA A 25 3.93 2.21 3.87
N ILE A 26 3.90 3.16 2.94
CA ILE A 26 4.01 2.89 1.50
C ILE A 26 5.35 3.45 1.08
N VAL A 27 6.27 2.56 0.69
CA VAL A 27 7.65 2.93 0.35
C VAL A 27 7.92 2.71 -1.13
N ASP A 28 8.69 3.61 -1.70
CA ASP A 28 9.19 3.48 -3.07
C ASP A 28 10.55 2.80 -3.06
N LEU A 29 10.86 2.10 -4.14
CA LEU A 29 12.13 1.39 -4.30
C LEU A 29 13.25 2.34 -4.68
N ALA A 30 14.50 1.87 -4.52
CA ALA A 30 15.73 2.64 -4.74
C ALA A 30 15.79 3.32 -6.13
N ASP A 31 16.65 4.32 -6.27
CA ASP A 31 16.80 5.20 -7.43
C ASP A 31 16.96 4.51 -8.78
N VAL A 32 17.62 3.35 -8.79
CA VAL A 32 17.80 2.54 -9.99
C VAL A 32 16.50 2.15 -10.70
N PHE A 33 15.37 2.32 -10.05
CA PHE A 33 14.05 1.96 -10.55
C PHE A 33 13.23 3.16 -11.01
N LYS A 34 13.80 4.36 -10.95
CA LYS A 34 13.20 5.56 -11.54
C LYS A 34 13.29 5.49 -13.06
N PRO A 35 12.30 6.03 -13.78
CA PRO A 35 12.44 6.25 -15.22
C PRO A 35 13.68 7.09 -15.53
N SER A 36 14.36 6.80 -16.63
CA SER A 36 15.57 7.53 -17.06
C SER A 36 15.34 9.04 -17.23
N THR A 37 14.09 9.44 -17.52
CA THR A 37 13.68 10.84 -17.66
C THR A 37 13.65 11.60 -16.35
N GLU A 38 13.55 10.90 -15.22
CA GLU A 38 13.54 11.48 -13.86
C GLU A 38 14.91 11.37 -13.18
N ASN A 39 15.87 10.72 -13.81
CA ASN A 39 17.21 10.60 -13.31
C ASN A 39 18.02 11.80 -13.78
N THR A 40 18.35 12.72 -12.88
CA THR A 40 19.16 13.92 -13.17
C THR A 40 20.64 13.62 -13.38
N GLU A 41 21.09 12.45 -12.99
CA GLU A 41 22.42 11.97 -13.33
C GLU A 41 22.38 11.44 -14.76
N SER A 42 23.24 11.96 -15.62
CA SER A 42 23.33 11.74 -17.09
C SER A 42 23.52 10.28 -17.53
N TYR A 43 23.11 9.35 -16.78
CA TYR A 43 23.32 7.92 -17.01
C TYR A 43 22.02 7.22 -17.37
N SER A 44 21.76 7.36 -18.63
CA SER A 44 21.67 6.24 -19.54
C SER A 44 21.41 4.91 -18.83
N ASN A 45 20.28 4.32 -19.02
CA ASN A 45 20.02 2.88 -18.91
C ASN A 45 19.85 2.25 -17.52
N ASN A 46 19.74 3.00 -16.46
CA ASN A 46 19.43 2.44 -15.16
C ASN A 46 17.92 2.47 -14.83
N LEU A 47 17.10 2.15 -15.79
CA LEU A 47 15.86 1.48 -15.51
C LEU A 47 16.25 0.15 -14.87
N GLY A 48 16.03 0.01 -13.58
CA GLY A 48 16.31 -1.24 -12.91
C GLY A 48 15.64 -2.37 -13.64
N THR A 49 16.37 -3.42 -13.92
CA THR A 49 15.74 -4.64 -14.40
C THR A 49 14.89 -5.21 -13.27
N LEU A 50 13.83 -5.91 -13.58
CA LEU A 50 13.02 -6.61 -12.58
C LEU A 50 13.87 -7.45 -11.61
N THR A 51 14.99 -7.99 -12.09
CA THR A 51 15.91 -8.76 -11.26
C THR A 51 16.64 -7.88 -10.25
N SER A 52 17.06 -6.66 -10.62
CA SER A 52 17.71 -5.74 -9.68
C SER A 52 16.72 -5.18 -8.66
N VAL A 53 15.47 -4.95 -9.03
CA VAL A 53 14.39 -4.58 -8.08
C VAL A 53 14.24 -5.63 -6.99
N VAL A 54 14.08 -6.88 -7.40
CA VAL A 54 13.91 -8.01 -6.48
C VAL A 54 15.16 -8.19 -5.62
N SER A 55 16.35 -8.14 -6.21
CA SER A 55 17.60 -8.31 -5.47
C SER A 55 17.85 -7.20 -4.46
N SER A 56 17.55 -5.95 -4.80
CA SER A 56 17.69 -4.82 -3.86
C SER A 56 16.76 -4.99 -2.66
N LEU A 57 15.51 -5.36 -2.89
CA LEU A 57 14.56 -5.59 -1.81
C LEU A 57 14.96 -6.77 -0.92
N GLN A 58 15.45 -7.87 -1.53
CA GLN A 58 15.94 -9.03 -0.79
C GLN A 58 17.18 -8.71 0.07
N THR A 59 18.07 -7.82 -0.41
CA THR A 59 19.26 -7.40 0.35
C THR A 59 18.89 -6.65 1.63
N ARG A 60 17.74 -5.97 1.66
CA ARG A 60 17.25 -5.24 2.84
C ARG A 60 16.66 -6.14 3.92
N ASP A 61 16.39 -7.43 3.61
CA ASP A 61 15.86 -8.45 4.54
C ASP A 61 14.66 -7.95 5.38
N LEU A 62 13.72 -7.27 4.72
CA LEU A 62 12.54 -6.71 5.36
C LEU A 62 11.49 -7.79 5.61
N ASP A 63 11.09 -7.97 6.86
CA ASP A 63 9.96 -8.85 7.25
C ASP A 63 8.96 -8.08 8.11
N THR A 64 8.12 -7.29 7.46
CA THR A 64 7.13 -6.45 8.14
C THR A 64 5.79 -6.43 7.45
N SER A 65 4.72 -6.49 8.22
CA SER A 65 3.37 -6.30 7.72
C SER A 65 2.92 -4.82 7.75
N TYR A 66 3.72 -3.93 8.32
CA TYR A 66 3.41 -2.50 8.39
C TYR A 66 3.94 -1.69 7.22
N ALA A 67 4.51 -2.35 6.21
CA ALA A 67 4.95 -1.70 4.99
C ALA A 67 4.51 -2.45 3.74
N CYS A 68 4.41 -1.73 2.63
CA CYS A 68 4.18 -2.28 1.30
C CYS A 68 4.91 -1.44 0.25
N THR A 69 5.20 -2.06 -0.89
CA THR A 69 5.84 -1.42 -2.03
C THR A 69 5.16 -1.81 -3.34
N TYR A 70 5.34 -0.97 -4.35
CA TYR A 70 4.72 -1.14 -5.67
C TYR A 70 5.75 -0.91 -6.77
N TYR A 71 5.54 -1.52 -7.92
CA TYR A 71 6.38 -1.38 -9.12
C TYR A 71 5.54 -1.59 -10.39
N PRO A 72 5.78 -0.89 -11.48
CA PRO A 72 6.78 0.12 -11.75
C PRO A 72 6.28 1.55 -11.47
N TRP A 73 7.13 2.57 -11.78
CA TRP A 73 6.72 3.96 -11.81
C TRP A 73 5.67 4.20 -12.90
N VAL A 74 4.82 5.19 -12.67
CA VAL A 74 3.68 5.50 -13.54
C VAL A 74 3.79 6.90 -14.13
N GLN A 75 3.28 7.07 -15.34
CA GLN A 75 3.14 8.36 -15.95
C GLN A 75 1.71 8.86 -15.77
N ILE A 76 1.57 10.01 -15.14
CA ILE A 76 0.30 10.68 -14.90
C ILE A 76 0.14 11.88 -15.82
N LYS A 77 -1.12 12.23 -16.09
CA LYS A 77 -1.47 13.45 -16.79
C LYS A 77 -1.99 14.47 -15.77
N ASP A 78 -1.33 15.62 -15.68
CA ASP A 78 -1.87 16.75 -14.93
C ASP A 78 -3.05 17.34 -15.72
N THR A 79 -4.24 17.22 -15.18
CA THR A 79 -5.48 17.69 -15.82
C THR A 79 -5.57 19.20 -15.95
N ARG A 80 -4.77 19.96 -15.18
CA ARG A 80 -4.75 21.42 -15.22
C ARG A 80 -3.81 21.98 -16.29
N THR A 81 -2.66 21.37 -16.46
CA THR A 81 -1.60 21.85 -17.37
C THR A 81 -1.43 21.00 -18.61
N ASP A 82 -2.13 19.87 -18.70
CA ASP A 82 -1.96 18.83 -19.74
C ASP A 82 -0.56 18.20 -19.78
N ALA A 83 0.28 18.52 -18.78
CA ALA A 83 1.64 18.01 -18.70
C ALA A 83 1.66 16.52 -18.32
N MET A 84 2.58 15.79 -18.93
CA MET A 84 2.87 14.39 -18.58
C MET A 84 4.02 14.36 -17.57
N LEU A 85 3.77 13.76 -16.41
CA LEU A 85 4.72 13.68 -15.32
C LEU A 85 4.92 12.23 -14.90
N TRP A 86 6.15 11.88 -14.54
CA TRP A 86 6.41 10.61 -13.88
C TRP A 86 6.15 10.73 -12.39
N ALA A 87 5.39 9.81 -11.85
CA ALA A 87 5.05 9.76 -10.43
C ALA A 87 5.51 8.46 -9.80
N PRO A 88 5.96 8.50 -8.55
CA PRO A 88 6.29 7.28 -7.82
C PRO A 88 5.01 6.47 -7.57
N PRO A 89 5.10 5.12 -7.58
CA PRO A 89 3.96 4.24 -7.45
C PRO A 89 3.20 4.41 -6.12
N SER A 90 3.87 4.87 -5.06
CA SER A 90 3.24 5.16 -3.76
C SER A 90 2.12 6.19 -3.85
N VAL A 91 2.22 7.18 -4.73
CA VAL A 91 1.20 8.23 -4.92
C VAL A 91 -0.11 7.63 -5.41
N VAL A 92 -0.04 6.82 -6.48
CA VAL A 92 -1.24 6.19 -7.05
C VAL A 92 -1.79 5.07 -6.15
N ALA A 93 -0.90 4.37 -5.43
CA ALA A 93 -1.31 3.37 -4.44
C ALA A 93 -2.11 4.02 -3.30
N LEU A 94 -1.64 5.16 -2.76
CA LEU A 94 -2.36 5.90 -1.74
C LEU A 94 -3.72 6.40 -2.26
N GLY A 95 -3.75 6.98 -3.46
CA GLY A 95 -4.99 7.41 -4.11
C GLY A 95 -5.98 6.26 -4.31
N THR A 96 -5.50 5.09 -4.73
CA THR A 96 -6.34 3.88 -4.88
C THR A 96 -6.88 3.38 -3.54
N MET A 97 -6.06 3.41 -2.48
CA MET A 97 -6.52 3.07 -1.13
C MET A 97 -7.62 4.02 -0.64
N ALA A 98 -7.47 5.33 -0.88
CA ALA A 98 -8.46 6.33 -0.52
C ALA A 98 -9.76 6.18 -1.33
N SER A 99 -9.66 5.94 -2.63
CA SER A 99 -10.81 5.70 -3.51
C SER A 99 -11.56 4.41 -3.13
N SER A 100 -10.83 3.34 -2.82
CA SER A 100 -11.42 2.08 -2.34
C SER A 100 -12.15 2.26 -1.02
N GLU A 101 -11.61 3.05 -0.10
CA GLU A 101 -12.25 3.37 1.18
C GLU A 101 -13.51 4.24 1.01
N ALA A 102 -13.49 5.19 0.07
CA ALA A 102 -14.63 6.05 -0.20
C ALA A 102 -15.80 5.31 -0.88
N SER A 103 -15.50 4.29 -1.69
CA SER A 103 -16.51 3.53 -2.46
C SER A 103 -16.96 2.22 -1.80
N SER A 104 -16.21 1.75 -0.81
CA SER A 104 -16.46 0.49 -0.11
C SER A 104 -16.02 0.61 1.36
N GLU A 105 -15.48 -0.46 1.93
CA GLU A 105 -14.97 -0.43 3.30
C GLU A 105 -13.42 -0.39 3.28
N LEU A 106 -12.84 0.16 4.33
CA LEU A 106 -11.39 0.31 4.48
C LEU A 106 -10.63 -1.02 4.33
N TRP A 107 -11.23 -2.12 4.73
CA TRP A 107 -10.64 -3.47 4.65
C TRP A 107 -10.91 -4.21 3.35
N PHE A 108 -11.46 -3.56 2.34
CA PHE A 108 -11.48 -4.15 0.99
C PHE A 108 -10.12 -3.98 0.31
N ALA A 109 -9.75 -4.97 -0.49
CA ALA A 109 -8.48 -4.96 -1.21
C ALA A 109 -8.42 -3.81 -2.22
N PRO A 110 -7.46 -2.86 -2.09
CA PRO A 110 -7.27 -1.76 -3.04
C PRO A 110 -6.48 -2.24 -4.27
N ALA A 111 -6.97 -3.28 -4.92
CA ALA A 111 -6.30 -3.93 -6.04
C ALA A 111 -7.33 -4.67 -6.93
N GLY A 112 -6.87 -5.13 -8.09
CA GLY A 112 -7.69 -5.86 -9.05
C GLY A 112 -8.56 -4.95 -9.90
N PHE A 113 -9.32 -5.53 -10.80
CA PHE A 113 -10.07 -4.80 -11.82
C PHE A 113 -11.16 -3.89 -11.25
N ASN A 114 -11.77 -4.27 -10.13
CA ASN A 114 -12.88 -3.51 -9.55
C ASN A 114 -12.45 -2.28 -8.76
N ARG A 115 -11.30 -2.29 -8.11
CA ARG A 115 -10.84 -1.24 -7.19
C ARG A 115 -9.42 -0.76 -7.42
N GLY A 116 -8.64 -1.46 -8.25
CA GLY A 116 -7.25 -1.14 -8.55
C GLY A 116 -7.04 -0.41 -9.89
N GLY A 117 -8.10 -0.06 -10.61
CA GLY A 117 -8.01 0.65 -11.90
C GLY A 117 -7.42 2.05 -11.74
N LEU A 118 -6.48 2.41 -12.62
CA LEU A 118 -5.76 3.69 -12.56
C LEU A 118 -6.04 4.58 -13.78
N THR A 119 -6.48 4.01 -14.89
CA THR A 119 -6.61 4.72 -16.17
C THR A 119 -7.68 5.81 -16.14
N GLU A 120 -8.78 5.56 -15.44
CA GLU A 120 -9.92 6.48 -15.36
C GLU A 120 -9.77 7.54 -14.26
N GLY A 121 -8.61 7.59 -13.59
CA GLY A 121 -8.36 8.55 -12.53
C GLY A 121 -9.04 8.23 -11.20
N SER A 122 -9.46 6.99 -10.98
CA SER A 122 -10.07 6.54 -9.71
C SER A 122 -9.13 6.74 -8.50
N SER A 123 -7.82 6.76 -8.74
CA SER A 123 -6.80 7.12 -7.75
C SER A 123 -6.63 8.64 -7.55
N GLY A 124 -7.48 9.47 -8.14
CA GLY A 124 -7.38 10.93 -8.14
C GLY A 124 -6.49 11.51 -9.24
N LEU A 125 -5.67 10.68 -9.89
CA LEU A 125 -4.76 11.07 -10.97
C LEU A 125 -4.88 10.07 -12.13
N PRO A 126 -5.17 10.52 -13.36
CA PRO A 126 -5.27 9.62 -14.51
C PRO A 126 -3.87 9.13 -14.91
N VAL A 127 -3.69 7.82 -14.87
CA VAL A 127 -2.45 7.15 -15.27
C VAL A 127 -2.53 6.77 -16.73
N VAL A 128 -1.56 7.26 -17.51
CA VAL A 128 -1.52 7.11 -18.97
C VAL A 128 -0.59 5.98 -19.39
N SER A 129 0.52 5.81 -18.66
CA SER A 129 1.55 4.83 -19.00
C SER A 129 2.25 4.29 -17.73
N VAL A 130 3.01 3.24 -17.92
CA VAL A 130 3.91 2.65 -16.92
C VAL A 130 5.33 2.66 -17.47
N SER A 131 6.34 2.79 -16.62
CA SER A 131 7.74 2.82 -17.05
C SER A 131 8.19 1.48 -17.65
N GLU A 132 7.64 0.37 -17.19
CA GLU A 132 7.90 -0.98 -17.72
C GLU A 132 6.58 -1.73 -17.93
N ARG A 133 6.44 -2.37 -19.09
CA ARG A 133 5.29 -3.25 -19.37
C ARG A 133 5.58 -4.67 -18.88
N LEU A 134 4.94 -5.04 -17.79
CA LEU A 134 5.15 -6.34 -17.15
C LEU A 134 4.43 -7.48 -17.90
N THR A 135 5.16 -8.52 -18.22
CA THR A 135 4.60 -9.81 -18.63
C THR A 135 4.01 -10.56 -17.42
N GLN A 136 3.24 -11.62 -17.67
CA GLN A 136 2.69 -12.43 -16.58
C GLN A 136 3.79 -12.98 -15.68
N LYS A 137 4.83 -13.60 -16.24
CA LYS A 137 5.98 -14.12 -15.48
C LYS A 137 6.65 -13.06 -14.59
N GLN A 138 6.77 -11.84 -15.10
CA GLN A 138 7.37 -10.75 -14.35
C GLN A 138 6.49 -10.30 -13.20
N ARG A 139 5.16 -10.22 -13.41
CA ARG A 139 4.22 -9.93 -12.33
C ARG A 139 4.25 -10.98 -11.23
N ASP A 140 4.26 -12.26 -11.63
CA ASP A 140 4.33 -13.39 -10.69
C ASP A 140 5.63 -13.32 -9.87
N LYS A 141 6.78 -13.07 -10.52
CA LYS A 141 8.08 -12.93 -9.85
C LYS A 141 8.09 -11.75 -8.86
N LEU A 142 7.54 -10.59 -9.22
CA LEU A 142 7.42 -9.45 -8.31
C LEU A 142 6.54 -9.81 -7.12
N TYR A 143 5.38 -10.39 -7.38
CA TYR A 143 4.42 -10.74 -6.34
C TYR A 143 4.92 -11.82 -5.38
N GLU A 144 5.68 -12.80 -5.86
CA GLU A 144 6.36 -13.79 -5.03
C GLU A 144 7.37 -13.14 -4.07
N ASN A 145 7.98 -12.04 -4.47
CA ASN A 145 8.94 -11.27 -3.67
C ASN A 145 8.33 -10.04 -2.97
N ASN A 146 7.03 -10.06 -2.71
CA ASN A 146 6.31 -9.04 -1.94
C ASN A 146 6.27 -7.63 -2.58
N VAL A 147 6.55 -7.52 -3.88
CA VAL A 147 6.37 -6.29 -4.65
C VAL A 147 5.03 -6.34 -5.37
N ASN A 148 4.19 -5.34 -5.17
CA ASN A 148 2.88 -5.27 -5.79
C ASN A 148 2.97 -4.70 -7.21
N PRO A 149 2.65 -5.50 -8.25
CA PRO A 149 2.78 -5.04 -9.63
C PRO A 149 1.66 -4.08 -10.03
N ILE A 150 2.04 -3.03 -10.75
CA ILE A 150 1.14 -2.18 -11.52
C ILE A 150 1.28 -2.61 -12.98
N ALA A 151 0.21 -3.10 -13.58
CA ALA A 151 0.28 -3.71 -14.90
C ALA A 151 -0.79 -3.19 -15.84
N ARG A 152 -0.47 -3.18 -17.13
CA ARG A 152 -1.42 -2.83 -18.19
C ARG A 152 -2.09 -4.09 -18.74
N PHE A 153 -3.42 -4.08 -18.73
CA PHE A 153 -4.26 -5.12 -19.32
C PHE A 153 -5.00 -4.58 -20.55
N PRO A 154 -5.16 -5.37 -21.62
CA PRO A 154 -5.72 -4.88 -22.87
C PRO A 154 -7.12 -4.29 -22.77
N SER A 155 -8.00 -4.88 -21.96
CA SER A 155 -9.40 -4.44 -21.78
C SER A 155 -9.61 -3.51 -20.59
N GLU A 156 -8.77 -3.60 -19.57
CA GLU A 156 -8.98 -2.95 -18.27
C GLU A 156 -8.06 -1.75 -18.02
N GLY A 157 -7.13 -1.50 -18.95
CA GLY A 157 -6.15 -0.43 -18.80
C GLY A 157 -5.05 -0.73 -17.79
N ILE A 158 -4.61 0.26 -17.03
CA ILE A 158 -3.55 0.14 -16.03
C ILE A 158 -4.17 -0.09 -14.67
N VAL A 159 -3.71 -1.13 -13.97
CA VAL A 159 -4.32 -1.64 -12.74
C VAL A 159 -3.25 -2.01 -11.72
N ILE A 160 -3.48 -1.69 -10.45
CA ILE A 160 -2.74 -2.28 -9.34
C ILE A 160 -3.19 -3.74 -9.19
N PHE A 161 -2.26 -4.68 -9.40
CA PHE A 161 -2.58 -6.11 -9.44
C PHE A 161 -1.86 -6.90 -8.34
N GLY A 162 -1.76 -6.31 -7.15
CA GLY A 162 -1.19 -6.92 -5.96
C GLY A 162 -1.60 -6.21 -4.68
N GLN A 163 -1.58 -6.94 -3.56
CA GLN A 163 -1.92 -6.41 -2.24
C GLN A 163 -1.13 -7.09 -1.11
N LYS A 164 0.15 -7.38 -1.36
CA LYS A 164 1.04 -7.92 -0.32
C LYS A 164 1.70 -6.82 0.51
N THR A 165 1.88 -7.11 1.79
CA THR A 165 2.81 -6.37 2.65
C THR A 165 4.24 -6.88 2.42
N LEU A 166 5.23 -6.26 3.05
CA LEU A 166 6.63 -6.73 3.01
C LEU A 166 6.90 -7.89 3.99
N GLN A 167 5.85 -8.53 4.50
CA GLN A 167 6.01 -9.68 5.37
C GLN A 167 6.46 -10.91 4.58
N ALA A 168 7.62 -11.46 4.96
CA ALA A 168 8.20 -12.64 4.32
C ALA A 168 7.49 -13.93 4.74
N SER A 169 7.10 -14.03 6.02
CA SER A 169 6.40 -15.18 6.57
C SER A 169 4.93 -15.22 6.11
N GLN A 170 4.43 -16.39 5.71
CA GLN A 170 3.03 -16.57 5.34
C GLN A 170 2.10 -16.43 6.55
N SER A 171 1.26 -15.43 6.53
CA SER A 171 0.17 -15.25 7.50
C SER A 171 -0.95 -14.40 6.88
N ALA A 172 -2.06 -14.24 7.59
CA ALA A 172 -3.12 -13.32 7.15
C ALA A 172 -2.63 -11.86 7.04
N LEU A 173 -1.55 -11.51 7.77
CA LEU A 173 -0.96 -10.16 7.79
C LEU A 173 -0.03 -9.89 6.60
N ASP A 174 0.25 -10.89 5.78
CA ASP A 174 0.94 -10.70 4.50
C ASP A 174 0.08 -9.96 3.46
N ARG A 175 -1.18 -9.61 3.83
CA ARG A 175 -2.14 -8.91 2.98
C ARG A 175 -2.42 -7.50 3.49
N ILE A 176 -2.36 -6.53 2.58
CA ILE A 176 -2.59 -5.10 2.88
C ILE A 176 -3.99 -4.88 3.48
N ASN A 177 -5.03 -5.52 2.91
CA ASN A 177 -6.39 -5.36 3.39
C ASN A 177 -6.57 -5.83 4.83
N VAL A 178 -5.97 -6.96 5.22
CA VAL A 178 -6.02 -7.48 6.59
C VAL A 178 -5.25 -6.58 7.55
N ARG A 179 -4.05 -6.10 7.15
CA ARG A 179 -3.29 -5.17 7.97
C ARG A 179 -4.04 -3.86 8.19
N ARG A 180 -4.67 -3.31 7.16
CA ARG A 180 -5.50 -2.10 7.27
C ARG A 180 -6.70 -2.32 8.20
N LEU A 181 -7.37 -3.47 8.09
CA LEU A 181 -8.44 -3.84 9.03
C LEU A 181 -7.95 -3.81 10.48
N LEU A 182 -6.83 -4.46 10.78
CA LEU A 182 -6.31 -4.52 12.16
C LEU A 182 -5.88 -3.14 12.69
N ILE A 183 -5.29 -2.30 11.85
CA ILE A 183 -4.97 -0.91 12.21
C ILE A 183 -6.26 -0.15 12.58
N TYR A 184 -7.31 -0.30 11.77
CA TYR A 184 -8.60 0.33 12.03
C TYR A 184 -9.24 -0.19 13.33
N LEU A 185 -9.30 -1.51 13.52
CA LEU A 185 -9.84 -2.10 14.74
C LEU A 185 -9.09 -1.62 15.98
N LYS A 186 -7.75 -1.62 15.95
CA LYS A 186 -6.91 -1.12 17.04
C LYS A 186 -7.25 0.33 17.38
N LYS A 187 -7.36 1.19 16.38
CA LYS A 187 -7.67 2.61 16.55
C LYS A 187 -9.05 2.82 17.19
N GLU A 188 -10.08 2.16 16.68
CA GLU A 188 -11.43 2.31 17.19
C GLU A 188 -11.60 1.73 18.59
N ILE A 189 -11.04 0.54 18.86
CA ILE A 189 -11.07 -0.05 20.21
C ILE A 189 -10.27 0.81 21.20
N SER A 190 -9.14 1.36 20.79
CA SER A 190 -8.36 2.29 21.61
C SER A 190 -9.17 3.55 21.94
N ARG A 191 -9.90 4.09 20.98
CA ARG A 191 -10.81 5.24 21.23
C ARG A 191 -11.92 4.89 22.22
N MET A 192 -12.54 3.71 22.08
CA MET A 192 -13.55 3.24 23.03
C MET A 192 -12.98 3.02 24.43
N SER A 193 -11.74 2.57 24.55
CA SER A 193 -11.09 2.32 25.82
C SER A 193 -10.85 3.60 26.63
N THR A 194 -10.76 4.76 25.98
CA THR A 194 -10.62 6.04 26.71
C THR A 194 -11.83 6.39 27.58
N GLU A 195 -13.01 5.87 27.25
CA GLU A 195 -14.25 6.10 28.02
C GLU A 195 -14.26 5.38 29.38
N VAL A 196 -13.39 4.38 29.55
CA VAL A 196 -13.27 3.60 30.79
C VAL A 196 -11.91 3.79 31.49
N LEU A 197 -11.07 4.70 31.00
CA LEU A 197 -9.66 4.82 31.43
C LEU A 197 -9.51 5.14 32.91
N PHE A 198 -10.42 5.92 33.50
CA PHE A 198 -10.38 6.31 34.91
C PHE A 198 -11.43 5.61 35.78
N ASP A 199 -12.12 4.62 35.22
CA ASP A 199 -13.10 3.86 35.99
C ASP A 199 -12.44 2.79 36.87
N ASN A 200 -13.14 2.42 37.93
CA ASN A 200 -12.71 1.37 38.83
C ASN A 200 -12.61 0.02 38.09
N ASN A 201 -11.63 -0.79 38.44
CA ASN A 201 -11.43 -2.14 37.91
C ASN A 201 -12.43 -3.14 38.53
N VAL A 202 -13.66 -3.05 38.09
CA VAL A 202 -14.78 -3.88 38.55
C VAL A 202 -15.53 -4.52 37.39
N PRO A 203 -16.26 -5.62 37.62
CA PRO A 203 -17.01 -6.31 36.56
C PRO A 203 -18.00 -5.42 35.79
N ALA A 204 -18.57 -4.42 36.44
CA ALA A 204 -19.47 -3.45 35.79
C ALA A 204 -18.77 -2.67 34.68
N THR A 205 -17.53 -2.21 34.91
CA THR A 205 -16.70 -1.50 33.92
C THR A 205 -16.33 -2.42 32.76
N TRP A 206 -15.97 -3.68 33.05
CA TRP A 206 -15.65 -4.66 32.01
C TRP A 206 -16.86 -4.94 31.11
N ASN A 207 -18.03 -5.15 31.71
CA ASN A 207 -19.27 -5.39 30.97
C ASN A 207 -19.66 -4.18 30.11
N ARG A 208 -19.43 -2.95 30.60
CA ARG A 208 -19.66 -1.72 29.82
C ARG A 208 -18.71 -1.68 28.59
N PHE A 209 -17.42 -1.93 28.78
CA PHE A 209 -16.46 -1.95 27.68
C PHE A 209 -16.79 -3.06 26.65
N ILE A 210 -17.07 -4.27 27.10
CA ILE A 210 -17.48 -5.40 26.23
C ILE A 210 -18.77 -5.04 25.48
N GLY A 211 -19.70 -4.39 26.15
CA GLY A 211 -20.95 -3.91 25.55
C GLY A 211 -20.78 -2.87 24.46
N MET A 212 -19.67 -2.12 24.45
CA MET A 212 -19.31 -1.19 23.37
C MET A 212 -18.56 -1.89 22.23
N VAL A 213 -17.60 -2.75 22.56
CA VAL A 213 -16.71 -3.38 21.57
C VAL A 213 -17.40 -4.49 20.76
N ASN A 214 -18.21 -5.33 21.40
CA ASN A 214 -18.85 -6.47 20.71
C ASN A 214 -19.81 -6.05 19.58
N PRO A 215 -20.69 -5.06 19.73
CA PRO A 215 -21.52 -4.58 18.63
C PRO A 215 -20.68 -4.00 17.48
N PHE A 216 -19.61 -3.28 17.80
CA PHE A 216 -18.68 -2.77 16.79
C PHE A 216 -18.02 -3.89 15.98
N LEU A 217 -17.43 -4.89 16.65
CA LEU A 217 -16.83 -6.05 15.97
C LEU A 217 -17.86 -6.84 15.15
N SER A 218 -19.08 -7.00 15.67
CA SER A 218 -20.18 -7.65 14.95
C SER A 218 -20.57 -6.86 13.70
N SER A 219 -20.58 -5.54 13.76
CA SER A 219 -20.85 -4.67 12.62
C SER A 219 -19.74 -4.80 11.56
N VAL A 220 -18.47 -4.82 11.96
CA VAL A 220 -17.35 -5.03 11.02
C VAL A 220 -17.47 -6.39 10.35
N ARG A 221 -17.71 -7.44 11.14
CA ARG A 221 -17.90 -8.80 10.62
C ARG A 221 -19.06 -8.90 9.61
N SER A 222 -20.18 -8.26 9.86
CA SER A 222 -21.34 -8.26 8.95
C SER A 222 -21.06 -7.55 7.63
N ARG A 223 -20.05 -6.66 7.60
CA ARG A 223 -19.56 -5.95 6.41
C ARG A 223 -18.32 -6.59 5.80
N PHE A 224 -18.13 -7.90 5.97
CA PHE A 224 -17.03 -8.69 5.41
C PHE A 224 -15.63 -8.30 5.94
N GLY A 225 -15.54 -7.84 7.16
CA GLY A 225 -14.29 -7.60 7.88
C GLY A 225 -13.84 -8.79 8.74
#